data_01b3b1f1ad812946628c8aeab39a748f
#
_entry.id   01b3b1f1ad812946628c8aeab39a748f
#
_cell.length_a   1.000
_cell.length_b   1.000
_cell.length_c   1.000
_cell.angle_alpha   90.00
_cell.angle_beta   90.00
_cell.angle_gamma   90.00
#
_symmetry.space_group_name_H-M   'P 1'
#
loop_
_entity.id
_entity.type
_entity.pdbx_description
1 polymer ?
#
loop_
_entity_poly.entity_id
_entity_poly.type
_entity_poly.pdbx_seq_one_letter_code
_entity_poly.pdbx_strand_id
1 'polypeptide(L)'
;VVLHLDDWEHLENLSEDPVASENFVWGSPKSKNVGYKVEHPVFSKDKNGKPIISYIDQFPEPKNMEQGLFLQKLSDSLEESQNKVIFPLPVGSTIFSNNYFWLHGRKAFKEHTGLSRELLRIRGAFFTN
;
A
#
# COMPACT_ATOMS: atom_id res chain seq x y z
N VAL A 1 6.46 5.38 -8.50
CA VAL A 1 5.28 4.83 -9.19
C VAL A 1 4.07 4.89 -8.28
N VAL A 2 2.95 5.30 -8.81
CA VAL A 2 1.68 5.38 -8.09
C VAL A 2 0.55 4.70 -8.87
N LEU A 3 -0.47 4.26 -8.15
CA LEU A 3 -1.69 3.70 -8.72
C LEU A 3 -2.88 4.16 -7.88
N HIS A 4 -3.85 4.80 -8.54
CA HIS A 4 -5.12 5.12 -7.90
C HIS A 4 -6.02 3.89 -7.87
N LEU A 5 -6.80 3.72 -6.81
CA LEU A 5 -7.68 2.54 -6.69
C LEU A 5 -8.67 2.44 -7.85
N ASP A 6 -9.25 3.55 -8.29
CA ASP A 6 -10.21 3.55 -9.39
C ASP A 6 -9.61 3.10 -10.73
N ASP A 7 -8.29 3.19 -10.88
CA ASP A 7 -7.57 2.79 -12.09
C ASP A 7 -7.03 1.36 -12.01
N TRP A 8 -7.17 0.73 -10.86
CA TRP A 8 -6.69 -0.64 -10.65
C TRP A 8 -7.69 -1.66 -11.20
N GLU A 9 -7.27 -2.42 -12.20
CA GLU A 9 -8.11 -3.33 -12.97
C GLU A 9 -8.76 -4.43 -12.11
N HIS A 10 -8.10 -4.82 -11.01
CA HIS A 10 -8.54 -5.91 -10.14
C HIS A 10 -9.22 -5.44 -8.84
N LEU A 11 -9.48 -4.14 -8.70
CA LEU A 11 -10.04 -3.59 -7.47
C LEU A 11 -11.34 -4.28 -7.06
N GLU A 12 -12.29 -4.38 -7.99
CA GLU A 12 -13.61 -4.94 -7.71
C GLU A 12 -13.51 -6.38 -7.21
N ASN A 13 -12.82 -7.23 -7.95
CA ASN A 13 -12.67 -8.65 -7.60
C ASN A 13 -11.97 -8.85 -6.26
N LEU A 14 -10.94 -8.06 -5.98
CA LEU A 14 -10.17 -8.20 -4.74
C LEU A 14 -10.91 -7.60 -3.54
N SER A 15 -11.54 -6.45 -3.70
CA SER A 15 -12.23 -5.78 -2.60
C SER A 15 -13.52 -6.50 -2.18
N GLU A 16 -14.14 -7.23 -3.09
CA GLU A 16 -15.37 -8.01 -2.83
C GLU A 16 -15.09 -9.45 -2.37
N ASP A 17 -13.84 -9.91 -2.42
CA ASP A 17 -13.47 -11.21 -1.89
C ASP A 17 -13.76 -11.25 -0.38
N PRO A 18 -14.48 -12.28 0.14
CA PRO A 18 -14.75 -12.39 1.58
C PRO A 18 -13.50 -12.31 2.46
N VAL A 19 -12.36 -12.83 1.98
CA VAL A 19 -11.08 -12.78 2.70
C VAL A 19 -10.61 -11.34 2.88
N ALA A 20 -10.94 -10.44 1.97
CA ALA A 20 -10.51 -9.03 2.03
C ALA A 20 -11.02 -8.29 3.26
N SER A 21 -12.16 -8.71 3.81
CA SER A 21 -12.74 -8.10 5.02
C SER A 21 -12.36 -8.81 6.33
N GLU A 22 -11.59 -9.89 6.25
CA GLU A 22 -11.00 -10.52 7.43
C GLU A 22 -9.87 -9.66 8.01
N ASN A 23 -9.63 -9.78 9.30
CA ASN A 23 -8.48 -9.12 9.92
C ASN A 23 -7.18 -9.85 9.57
N PHE A 24 -6.24 -9.10 9.05
CA PHE A 24 -4.86 -9.54 8.83
C PHE A 24 -3.98 -9.00 9.94
N VAL A 25 -2.93 -9.72 10.27
CA VAL A 25 -1.88 -9.26 11.18
C VAL A 25 -0.83 -8.51 10.38
N TRP A 26 -0.48 -7.32 10.84
CA TRP A 26 0.52 -6.46 10.21
C TRP A 26 1.68 -6.23 11.15
N GLY A 27 2.88 -6.60 10.69
CA GLY A 27 4.11 -6.27 11.38
C GLY A 27 4.58 -4.86 11.09
N SER A 28 5.71 -4.51 11.65
CA SER A 28 6.39 -3.24 11.36
C SER A 28 7.88 -3.51 11.14
N PRO A 29 8.58 -2.64 10.39
CA PRO A 29 10.03 -2.80 10.22
C PRO A 29 10.75 -2.66 11.56
N LYS A 30 11.79 -3.49 11.76
CA LYS A 30 12.63 -3.45 12.96
C LYS A 30 13.20 -2.05 13.22
N SER A 31 13.45 -1.30 12.17
CA SER A 31 13.96 0.08 12.26
C SER A 31 13.03 1.06 12.97
N LYS A 32 11.72 0.76 13.04
CA LYS A 32 10.75 1.60 13.73
C LYS A 32 10.60 1.29 15.21
N ASN A 33 11.19 0.22 15.68
CA ASN A 33 11.17 -0.22 17.08
C ASN A 33 9.78 -0.14 17.74
N VAL A 34 8.74 -0.44 16.96
CA VAL A 34 7.36 -0.49 17.43
C VAL A 34 7.12 -1.91 17.93
N GLY A 35 7.02 -2.09 19.23
CA GLY A 35 6.95 -3.40 19.88
C GLY A 35 5.61 -4.12 19.77
N TYR A 36 4.69 -3.71 18.86
CA TYR A 36 3.37 -4.31 18.73
C TYR A 36 2.99 -4.55 17.27
N LYS A 37 2.12 -5.54 17.06
CA LYS A 37 1.48 -5.83 15.79
C LYS A 37 0.09 -5.25 15.77
N VAL A 38 -0.40 -4.90 14.59
CA VAL A 38 -1.73 -4.33 14.38
C VAL A 38 -2.57 -5.32 13.58
N GLU A 39 -3.84 -5.41 13.90
CA GLU A 39 -4.80 -6.20 13.12
C GLU A 39 -5.81 -5.29 12.45
N HIS A 40 -5.96 -5.43 11.13
CA HIS A 40 -6.98 -4.74 10.35
C HIS A 40 -7.17 -5.42 8.99
N PRO A 41 -8.32 -5.22 8.33
CA PRO A 41 -8.52 -5.76 6.98
C PRO A 41 -7.69 -5.00 5.95
N VAL A 42 -7.45 -5.63 4.80
CA VAL A 42 -6.82 -4.98 3.64
C VAL A 42 -7.74 -3.91 3.07
N PHE A 43 -9.00 -4.25 2.89
CA PHE A 43 -10.01 -3.33 2.37
C PHE A 43 -11.06 -3.01 3.43
N SER A 44 -11.48 -1.77 3.46
CA SER A 44 -12.65 -1.30 4.21
C SER A 44 -13.44 -0.36 3.31
N LYS A 45 -14.47 0.27 3.82
CA LYS A 45 -15.31 1.20 3.05
C LYS A 45 -15.34 2.56 3.73
N ASP A 46 -15.34 3.62 2.92
CA ASP A 46 -15.57 4.96 3.44
C ASP A 46 -17.06 5.19 3.76
N LYS A 47 -17.38 6.40 4.21
CA LYS A 47 -18.77 6.77 4.55
C LYS A 47 -19.75 6.68 3.37
N ASN A 48 -19.25 6.67 2.14
CA ASN A 48 -20.05 6.56 0.91
C ASN A 48 -20.10 5.13 0.37
N GLY A 49 -19.50 4.15 1.08
CA GLY A 49 -19.42 2.77 0.64
C GLY A 49 -18.31 2.49 -0.38
N LYS A 50 -17.45 3.46 -0.65
CA LYS A 50 -16.34 3.31 -1.60
C LYS A 50 -15.18 2.53 -0.95
N PRO A 51 -14.55 1.58 -1.67
CA PRO A 51 -13.40 0.85 -1.11
C PRO A 51 -12.24 1.79 -0.79
N ILE A 52 -11.64 1.57 0.37
CA ILE A 52 -10.37 2.16 0.77
C ILE A 52 -9.42 1.04 1.14
N ILE A 53 -8.13 1.28 0.99
CA ILE A 53 -7.11 0.26 1.20
C ILE A 53 -6.17 0.61 2.34
N SER A 54 -5.77 -0.40 3.11
CA SER A 54 -4.68 -0.34 4.09
C SER A 54 -3.75 -1.51 3.82
N TYR A 55 -2.65 -1.27 3.13
CA TYR A 55 -1.79 -2.34 2.65
C TYR A 55 -0.32 -1.91 2.57
N ILE A 56 0.56 -2.79 3.04
CA ILE A 56 2.01 -2.70 2.86
C ILE A 56 2.51 -4.10 2.49
N ASP A 57 3.07 -4.26 1.32
CA ASP A 57 3.45 -5.56 0.75
C ASP A 57 4.42 -6.38 1.63
N GLN A 58 5.26 -5.71 2.39
CA GLN A 58 6.35 -6.34 3.13
C GLN A 58 5.97 -6.86 4.51
N PHE A 59 4.85 -6.45 5.08
CA PHE A 59 4.57 -6.66 6.50
C PHE A 59 3.33 -7.46 6.87
N PRO A 60 2.52 -7.98 5.92
CA PRO A 60 1.41 -8.82 6.33
C PRO A 60 1.90 -10.18 6.81
N GLU A 61 1.27 -10.68 7.86
CA GLU A 61 1.50 -12.02 8.39
C GLU A 61 0.21 -12.83 8.21
N PRO A 62 0.10 -13.68 7.17
CA PRO A 62 -1.11 -14.44 6.94
C PRO A 62 -1.35 -15.45 8.07
N LYS A 63 -2.59 -15.56 8.53
CA LYS A 63 -3.00 -16.49 9.59
C LYS A 63 -3.26 -17.92 9.08
N ASN A 64 -3.52 -18.05 7.77
CA ASN A 64 -3.87 -19.29 7.12
C ASN A 64 -3.53 -19.24 5.64
N MET A 65 -3.75 -20.36 4.95
CA MET A 65 -3.47 -20.47 3.51
C MET A 65 -4.34 -19.54 2.66
N GLU A 66 -5.59 -19.36 3.01
CA GLU A 66 -6.51 -18.49 2.26
C GLU A 66 -6.04 -17.04 2.28
N GLN A 67 -5.62 -16.55 3.44
CA GLN A 67 -5.04 -15.21 3.56
C GLN A 67 -3.73 -15.08 2.78
N GLY A 68 -2.87 -16.10 2.85
CA GLY A 68 -1.61 -16.12 2.09
C GLY A 68 -1.85 -16.06 0.58
N LEU A 69 -2.79 -16.85 0.06
CA LEU A 69 -3.14 -16.86 -1.36
C LEU A 69 -3.78 -15.52 -1.79
N PHE A 70 -4.63 -14.94 -0.95
CA PHE A 70 -5.21 -13.63 -1.22
C PHE A 70 -4.14 -12.54 -1.33
N LEU A 71 -3.20 -12.50 -0.40
CA LEU A 71 -2.09 -11.53 -0.42
C LEU A 71 -1.21 -11.72 -1.65
N GLN A 72 -0.92 -12.96 -2.04
CA GLN A 72 -0.15 -13.25 -3.25
C GLN A 72 -0.88 -12.75 -4.51
N LYS A 73 -2.17 -13.05 -4.63
CA LYS A 73 -3.00 -12.58 -5.74
C LYS A 73 -3.05 -11.06 -5.80
N LEU A 74 -3.16 -10.39 -4.67
CA LEU A 74 -3.16 -8.94 -4.59
C LEU A 74 -1.83 -8.37 -5.05
N SER A 75 -0.72 -8.87 -4.53
CA SER A 75 0.63 -8.44 -4.91
C SER A 75 0.87 -8.62 -6.41
N ASP A 76 0.53 -9.79 -6.96
CA ASP A 76 0.67 -10.07 -8.38
C ASP A 76 -0.16 -9.12 -9.24
N SER A 77 -1.38 -8.81 -8.83
CA SER A 77 -2.26 -7.89 -9.55
C SER A 77 -1.71 -6.46 -9.60
N LEU A 78 -1.03 -6.03 -8.54
CA LEU A 78 -0.36 -4.72 -8.50
C LEU A 78 0.84 -4.69 -9.45
N GLU A 79 1.64 -5.76 -9.48
CA GLU A 79 2.78 -5.85 -10.40
C GLU A 79 2.32 -5.86 -11.87
N GLU A 80 1.22 -6.54 -12.17
CA GLU A 80 0.67 -6.68 -13.52
C GLU A 80 -0.11 -5.46 -14.00
N SER A 81 -0.52 -4.56 -13.12
CA SER A 81 -1.35 -3.42 -13.51
C SER A 81 -0.70 -2.55 -14.57
N GLN A 82 -1.45 -2.27 -15.64
CA GLN A 82 -1.01 -1.41 -16.75
C GLN A 82 -1.29 0.09 -16.49
N ASN A 83 -2.05 0.39 -15.46
CA ASN A 83 -2.51 1.76 -15.14
C ASN A 83 -1.62 2.45 -14.11
N LYS A 84 -0.51 1.86 -13.76
CA LYS A 84 0.49 2.50 -12.88
C LYS A 84 1.10 3.72 -13.57
N VAL A 85 1.18 4.81 -12.85
CA VAL A 85 1.84 6.03 -13.32
C VAL A 85 3.26 6.09 -12.76
N ILE A 86 4.21 6.22 -13.65
CA ILE A 86 5.64 6.30 -13.34
C ILE A 86 6.10 7.73 -13.59
N PHE A 87 6.68 8.35 -12.59
CA PHE A 87 7.24 9.69 -12.73
C PHE A 87 8.50 9.84 -11.89
N PRO A 88 9.45 10.68 -12.31
CA PRO A 88 10.61 11.01 -11.49
C PRO A 88 10.20 11.92 -10.33
N LEU A 89 10.92 11.81 -9.21
CA LEU A 89 10.80 12.74 -8.10
C LEU A 89 12.15 13.44 -7.93
N PRO A 90 12.37 14.57 -8.66
CA PRO A 90 13.63 15.31 -8.57
C PRO A 90 13.89 15.83 -7.16
N VAL A 91 15.15 16.10 -6.86
CA VAL A 91 15.54 16.72 -5.58
C VAL A 91 14.76 18.03 -5.38
N GLY A 92 14.23 18.21 -4.17
CA GLY A 92 13.40 19.37 -3.83
C GLY A 92 11.90 19.21 -4.18
N SER A 93 11.52 18.12 -4.82
CA SER A 93 10.11 17.84 -5.12
C SER A 93 9.39 17.24 -3.91
N THR A 94 8.11 17.56 -3.79
CA THR A 94 7.22 17.01 -2.76
C THR A 94 6.00 16.41 -3.43
N ILE A 95 5.56 15.25 -2.94
CA ILE A 95 4.33 14.60 -3.38
C ILE A 95 3.36 14.49 -2.20
N PHE A 96 2.11 14.85 -2.42
CA PHE A 96 1.02 14.66 -1.47
C PHE A 96 0.06 13.61 -2.02
N SER A 97 -0.28 12.64 -1.20
CA SER A 97 -1.22 11.60 -1.61
C SER A 97 -2.15 11.21 -0.47
N ASN A 98 -3.39 10.87 -0.82
CA ASN A 98 -4.32 10.26 0.11
C ASN A 98 -4.09 8.74 0.11
N ASN A 99 -3.47 8.21 1.15
CA ASN A 99 -3.09 6.80 1.24
C ASN A 99 -4.25 5.82 1.31
N TYR A 100 -5.49 6.29 1.50
CA TYR A 100 -6.67 5.43 1.42
C TYR A 100 -7.05 5.08 -0.01
N PHE A 101 -6.66 5.91 -0.98
CA PHE A 101 -7.04 5.76 -2.40
C PHE A 101 -5.84 5.62 -3.33
N TRP A 102 -4.63 5.88 -2.88
CA TRP A 102 -3.42 5.81 -3.69
C TRP A 102 -2.43 4.81 -3.12
N LEU A 103 -1.99 3.91 -3.97
CA LEU A 103 -0.84 3.04 -3.71
C LEU A 103 0.41 3.68 -4.30
N HIS A 104 1.54 3.46 -3.65
CA HIS A 104 2.82 3.96 -4.15
C HIS A 104 3.93 2.93 -3.91
N GLY A 105 4.93 2.97 -4.78
CA GLY A 105 6.10 2.11 -4.69
C GLY A 105 7.33 2.79 -5.23
N ARG A 106 8.46 2.16 -5.03
CA ARG A 106 9.74 2.59 -5.57
C ARG A 106 10.22 1.57 -6.59
N LYS A 107 10.78 2.05 -7.70
CA LYS A 107 11.59 1.20 -8.57
C LYS A 107 12.98 1.03 -7.97
N ALA A 108 13.61 -0.10 -8.30
CA ALA A 108 15.01 -0.31 -7.98
C ALA A 108 15.86 0.83 -8.55
N PHE A 109 16.87 1.18 -7.81
CA PHE A 109 17.75 2.26 -8.20
C PHE A 109 19.19 1.73 -8.19
N LYS A 110 19.97 2.15 -9.18
CA LYS A 110 21.37 1.73 -9.29
C LYS A 110 22.21 2.49 -8.27
N GLU A 111 22.96 1.74 -7.46
CA GLU A 111 23.94 2.34 -6.58
C GLU A 111 25.08 2.97 -7.39
N HIS A 112 25.42 4.19 -7.04
CA HIS A 112 26.59 4.88 -7.56
C HIS A 112 27.47 5.32 -6.39
N THR A 113 28.77 5.13 -6.52
CA THR A 113 29.74 5.58 -5.52
C THR A 113 29.62 7.11 -5.32
N GLY A 114 29.37 7.54 -4.09
CA GLY A 114 29.25 8.97 -3.75
C GLY A 114 27.86 9.56 -3.98
N LEU A 115 26.88 8.78 -4.44
CA LEU A 115 25.49 9.22 -4.56
C LEU A 115 24.63 8.52 -3.51
N SER A 116 23.74 9.27 -2.87
CA SER A 116 22.74 8.75 -1.95
C SER A 116 21.35 9.22 -2.35
N ARG A 117 20.34 8.38 -2.02
CA ARG A 117 18.93 8.71 -2.23
C ARG A 117 18.26 8.79 -0.86
N GLU A 118 17.74 9.95 -0.55
CA GLU A 118 17.04 10.19 0.72
C GLU A 118 15.62 10.64 0.44
N LEU A 119 14.65 10.07 1.16
CA LEU A 119 13.25 10.42 1.07
C LEU A 119 12.72 10.71 2.48
N LEU A 120 12.27 11.93 2.69
CA LEU A 120 11.58 12.32 3.91
C LEU A 120 10.09 12.06 3.78
N ARG A 121 9.50 11.47 4.81
CA ARG A 121 8.06 11.19 4.86
C ARG A 121 7.44 11.87 6.07
N ILE A 122 6.35 12.60 5.83
CA ILE A 122 5.50 13.16 6.86
C ILE A 122 4.11 12.57 6.69
N ARG A 123 3.52 12.08 7.78
CA ARG A 123 2.14 11.59 7.80
C ARG A 123 1.29 12.58 8.56
N GLY A 124 0.10 12.82 8.04
CA GLY A 124 -0.88 13.67 8.67
C GLY A 124 -2.28 13.12 8.46
N ALA A 125 -3.22 13.68 9.19
CA ALA A 125 -4.64 13.39 9.02
C ALA A 125 -5.41 14.70 8.90
N PHE A 126 -6.48 14.67 8.11
CA PHE A 126 -7.40 15.80 8.03
C PHE A 126 -8.48 15.61 9.09
N PHE A 127 -8.72 16.67 9.85
CA PHE A 127 -9.85 16.69 10.79
C PHE A 127 -11.07 17.21 10.05
N THR A 128 -12.15 16.44 10.10
CA THR A 128 -13.46 16.87 9.63
C THR A 128 -14.33 17.15 10.84
N ASN A 129 -14.81 18.36 10.94
CA ASN A 129 -15.77 18.73 11.97
C ASN A 129 -17.17 18.20 11.64
#